data_70b87943e2ed615f214e4c480323050c
#
_entry.id   70b87943e2ed615f214e4c480323050c
#
_cell.length_a   1.000
_cell.length_b   1.000
_cell.length_c   1.000
_cell.angle_alpha   90.00
_cell.angle_beta   90.00
_cell.angle_gamma   90.00
#
_symmetry.space_group_name_H-M   'P 1'
#
loop_
_entity.id
_entity.type
_entity.pdbx_description
1 polymer ?
#
loop_
_entity_poly.entity_id
_entity_poly.type
_entity_poly.pdbx_seq_one_letter_code
_entity_poly.pdbx_strand_id
1 'polypeptide(L)'
;KFEFAEVRGLRPACTDSFVLNGDVLVLHGDYDNGFIHRQEQGNTFDGTAISGKYRSPDLTFNDPGIRKHMQRVIVNYKPESTLDADLFVRYDYDDVNASKPAAYPLDTAQVATIYGNSATKYGAASTVYDSGVSEPLVRQAVEGSGFAVALKVEDGGITAPYSLKGF
;
A
#
# COMPACT_ATOMS: atom_id res chain seq x y z
N LYS A 1 -13.82 -3.39 -20.83
CA LYS A 1 -14.14 -3.79 -19.46
C LYS A 1 -14.15 -2.52 -18.64
N PHE A 2 -15.25 -2.20 -17.97
CA PHE A 2 -15.32 -1.06 -17.07
C PHE A 2 -14.95 -1.58 -15.67
N GLU A 3 -14.05 -0.88 -15.02
CA GLU A 3 -13.65 -1.14 -13.64
C GLU A 3 -14.10 0.05 -12.79
N PHE A 4 -14.69 -0.23 -11.66
CA PHE A 4 -15.12 0.79 -10.72
C PHE A 4 -14.26 0.69 -9.48
N ALA A 5 -13.74 1.83 -9.01
CA ALA A 5 -13.05 1.95 -7.74
C ALA A 5 -13.87 2.88 -6.83
N GLU A 6 -14.02 2.48 -5.58
CA GLU A 6 -14.64 3.32 -4.56
C GLU A 6 -13.57 4.25 -3.97
N VAL A 7 -13.83 5.55 -4.00
CA VAL A 7 -13.02 6.57 -3.32
C VAL A 7 -13.77 7.01 -2.06
N ARG A 8 -13.12 6.90 -0.91
CA ARG A 8 -13.67 7.31 0.38
C ARG A 8 -12.91 8.50 0.93
N GLY A 9 -13.56 9.30 1.75
CA GLY A 9 -12.96 10.49 2.37
C GLY A 9 -13.06 11.76 1.54
N LEU A 10 -13.71 11.69 0.37
CA LEU A 10 -13.96 12.82 -0.49
C LEU A 10 -15.47 13.05 -0.62
N ARG A 11 -15.93 14.29 -0.39
CA ARG A 11 -17.33 14.71 -0.54
C ARG A 11 -17.45 15.86 -1.54
N PRO A 12 -17.40 15.59 -2.84
CA PRO A 12 -17.46 16.63 -3.85
C PRO A 12 -18.86 17.24 -3.91
N ALA A 13 -18.92 18.57 -3.83
CA ALA A 13 -20.15 19.33 -4.10
C ALA A 13 -20.33 19.59 -5.59
N CYS A 14 -19.23 19.82 -6.30
CA CYS A 14 -19.20 20.05 -7.74
C CYS A 14 -17.88 19.54 -8.30
N THR A 15 -17.88 19.21 -9.57
CA THR A 15 -16.69 18.74 -10.28
C THR A 15 -16.65 19.35 -11.66
N ASP A 16 -15.49 19.80 -12.09
CA ASP A 16 -15.26 20.30 -13.44
C ASP A 16 -13.90 19.85 -13.94
N SER A 17 -13.72 19.80 -15.25
CA SER A 17 -12.46 19.46 -15.89
C SER A 17 -12.12 20.43 -17.00
N PHE A 18 -10.86 20.81 -17.09
CA PHE A 18 -10.36 21.67 -18.15
C PHE A 18 -8.94 21.25 -18.58
N VAL A 19 -8.54 21.72 -19.75
CA VAL A 19 -7.19 21.44 -20.27
C VAL A 19 -6.30 22.66 -20.03
N LEU A 20 -5.18 22.42 -19.35
CA LEU A 20 -4.14 23.41 -19.12
C LEU A 20 -2.79 22.86 -19.58
N ASN A 21 -2.14 23.58 -20.50
CA ASN A 21 -0.85 23.19 -21.08
C ASN A 21 -0.79 21.77 -21.68
N GLY A 22 -1.92 21.24 -22.16
CA GLY A 22 -2.03 19.91 -22.73
C GLY A 22 -2.43 18.80 -21.74
N ASP A 23 -2.44 19.09 -20.45
CA ASP A 23 -2.90 18.17 -19.41
C ASP A 23 -4.36 18.42 -19.05
N VAL A 24 -5.09 17.34 -18.86
CA VAL A 24 -6.46 17.40 -18.34
C VAL A 24 -6.40 17.52 -16.81
N LEU A 25 -6.94 18.62 -16.30
CA LEU A 25 -7.06 18.86 -14.87
C LEU A 25 -8.51 18.62 -14.43
N VAL A 26 -8.69 17.79 -13.44
CA VAL A 26 -9.99 17.58 -12.80
C VAL A 26 -9.97 18.26 -11.43
N LEU A 27 -10.92 19.17 -11.24
CA LEU A 27 -11.11 19.89 -9.98
C LEU A 27 -12.44 19.51 -9.36
N HIS A 28 -12.49 19.46 -8.04
CA HIS A 28 -13.74 19.30 -7.30
C HIS A 28 -13.75 20.23 -6.09
N GLY A 29 -14.90 20.86 -5.89
CA GLY A 29 -15.18 21.65 -4.70
C GLY A 29 -15.58 20.73 -3.55
N ASP A 30 -14.98 20.94 -2.39
CA ASP A 30 -15.36 20.24 -1.16
C ASP A 30 -16.70 20.78 -0.65
N TYR A 31 -17.56 19.87 -0.19
CA TYR A 31 -18.86 20.21 0.38
C TYR A 31 -18.73 20.82 1.79
N ASP A 32 -17.78 20.33 2.58
CA ASP A 32 -17.70 20.63 4.01
C ASP A 32 -16.84 21.86 4.33
N ASN A 33 -15.77 22.11 3.57
CA ASN A 33 -14.74 23.09 3.93
C ASN A 33 -14.58 24.25 2.92
N GLY A 34 -15.26 24.18 1.77
CA GLY A 34 -15.19 25.24 0.75
C GLY A 34 -13.85 25.32 0.01
N PHE A 35 -13.02 24.28 0.09
CA PHE A 35 -11.78 24.18 -0.67
C PHE A 35 -12.03 23.65 -2.09
N ILE A 36 -11.10 23.94 -2.98
CA ILE A 36 -11.04 23.33 -4.31
C ILE A 36 -9.85 22.40 -4.33
N HIS A 37 -10.13 21.13 -4.55
CA HIS A 37 -9.11 20.08 -4.65
C HIS A 37 -8.82 19.76 -6.12
N ARG A 38 -7.55 19.54 -6.42
CA ARG A 38 -7.11 18.99 -7.69
C ARG A 38 -6.95 17.47 -7.54
N GLN A 39 -7.65 16.74 -8.41
CA GLN A 39 -7.58 15.28 -8.43
C GLN A 39 -6.23 14.80 -8.96
N GLU A 40 -5.80 13.63 -8.46
CA GLU A 40 -4.58 12.94 -8.91
C GLU A 40 -3.29 13.75 -8.75
N GLN A 41 -3.21 14.56 -7.71
CA GLN A 41 -2.00 15.30 -7.36
C GLN A 41 -1.53 14.95 -5.95
N GLY A 42 -0.26 14.50 -5.84
CA GLY A 42 0.35 14.16 -4.56
C GLY A 42 -0.11 12.81 -3.99
N ASN A 43 0.32 12.51 -2.78
CA ASN A 43 0.12 11.22 -2.11
C ASN A 43 -0.79 11.35 -0.88
N THR A 44 -1.46 12.49 -0.71
CA THR A 44 -2.30 12.77 0.46
C THR A 44 -3.58 13.50 0.06
N PHE A 45 -4.62 13.36 0.87
CA PHE A 45 -5.77 14.23 0.81
C PHE A 45 -5.53 15.44 1.74
N ASP A 46 -5.07 16.53 1.18
CA ASP A 46 -4.78 17.78 1.90
C ASP A 46 -3.92 17.53 3.17
N GLY A 47 -2.82 16.78 2.99
CA GLY A 47 -1.92 16.39 4.08
C GLY A 47 -2.37 15.17 4.91
N THR A 48 -3.59 14.66 4.68
CA THR A 48 -4.09 13.47 5.35
C THR A 48 -3.73 12.22 4.56
N ALA A 49 -3.28 11.18 5.23
CA ALA A 49 -2.92 9.91 4.62
C ALA A 49 -4.09 9.28 3.84
N ILE A 50 -3.79 8.75 2.66
CA ILE A 50 -4.73 7.94 1.88
C ILE A 50 -4.57 6.49 2.34
N SER A 51 -5.53 5.98 3.11
CA SER A 51 -5.49 4.59 3.56
C SER A 51 -5.79 3.62 2.42
N GLY A 52 -4.77 2.86 2.03
CA GLY A 52 -4.87 1.76 1.08
C GLY A 52 -5.13 0.43 1.78
N LYS A 53 -6.11 -0.34 1.33
CA LYS A 53 -6.41 -1.67 1.88
C LYS A 53 -6.63 -2.67 0.76
N TYR A 54 -5.88 -3.75 0.82
CA TYR A 54 -6.06 -4.89 -0.07
C TYR A 54 -6.26 -6.16 0.75
N ARG A 55 -7.25 -6.98 0.40
CA ARG A 55 -7.45 -8.31 0.97
C ARG A 55 -7.59 -9.34 -0.14
N SER A 56 -6.84 -10.43 -0.05
CA SER A 56 -7.01 -11.57 -0.93
C SER A 56 -8.32 -12.32 -0.61
N PRO A 57 -8.85 -13.13 -1.54
CA PRO A 57 -9.84 -14.13 -1.19
C PRO A 57 -9.30 -15.09 -0.12
N ASP A 58 -10.22 -15.76 0.58
CA ASP A 58 -9.87 -16.82 1.51
C ASP A 58 -9.45 -18.08 0.72
N LEU A 59 -8.19 -18.45 0.80
CA LEU A 59 -7.57 -19.54 0.05
C LEU A 59 -7.62 -20.82 0.85
N THR A 60 -8.25 -21.85 0.31
CA THR A 60 -8.33 -23.20 0.93
C THR A 60 -7.27 -24.16 0.36
N PHE A 61 -6.47 -23.73 -0.64
CA PHE A 61 -5.44 -24.53 -1.29
C PHE A 61 -5.95 -25.88 -1.80
N ASN A 62 -7.11 -25.87 -2.42
CA ASN A 62 -7.84 -27.01 -3.00
C ASN A 62 -8.39 -28.04 -2.00
N ASP A 63 -8.10 -27.93 -0.71
CA ASP A 63 -8.64 -28.82 0.32
C ASP A 63 -9.10 -28.04 1.55
N PRO A 64 -10.40 -27.78 1.69
CA PRO A 64 -10.95 -27.09 2.84
C PRO A 64 -10.96 -27.92 4.13
N GLY A 65 -10.79 -29.24 4.03
CA GLY A 65 -10.81 -30.16 5.18
C GLY A 65 -9.45 -30.27 5.90
N ILE A 66 -8.38 -29.82 5.28
CA ILE A 66 -7.03 -29.88 5.86
C ILE A 66 -6.65 -28.53 6.45
N ARG A 67 -6.19 -28.53 7.69
CA ARG A 67 -5.64 -27.35 8.36
C ARG A 67 -4.24 -27.04 7.82
N LYS A 68 -4.04 -25.78 7.39
CA LYS A 68 -2.77 -25.27 6.86
C LYS A 68 -2.01 -24.54 7.95
N HIS A 69 -0.73 -24.78 8.03
CA HIS A 69 0.18 -23.99 8.87
C HIS A 69 1.06 -23.13 7.94
N MET A 70 0.86 -21.82 8.00
CA MET A 70 1.67 -20.90 7.23
C MET A 70 2.96 -20.61 7.96
N GLN A 71 4.08 -20.73 7.26
CA GLN A 71 5.41 -20.45 7.81
C GLN A 71 6.01 -19.17 7.26
N ARG A 72 5.66 -18.86 6.03
CA ARG A 72 6.22 -17.71 5.32
C ARG A 72 5.27 -17.19 4.25
N VAL A 73 5.24 -15.88 4.11
CA VAL A 73 4.62 -15.19 2.98
C VAL A 73 5.71 -14.44 2.24
N ILE A 74 5.68 -14.52 0.91
CA ILE A 74 6.58 -13.76 0.05
C ILE A 74 5.71 -12.72 -0.64
N VAL A 75 5.93 -11.45 -0.33
CA VAL A 75 5.20 -10.34 -0.94
C VAL A 75 6.06 -9.72 -2.03
N ASN A 76 5.52 -9.68 -3.25
CA ASN A 76 6.14 -9.04 -4.39
C ASN A 76 5.48 -7.67 -4.61
N TYR A 77 6.23 -6.61 -4.42
CA TYR A 77 5.74 -5.26 -4.65
C TYR A 77 6.85 -4.36 -5.21
N LYS A 78 6.45 -3.30 -5.88
CA LYS A 78 7.35 -2.27 -6.39
C LYS A 78 7.05 -0.96 -5.65
N PRO A 79 7.85 -0.56 -4.67
CA PRO A 79 7.72 0.73 -4.03
C PRO A 79 8.30 1.84 -4.91
N GLU A 80 7.77 3.05 -4.78
CA GLU A 80 8.34 4.25 -5.38
C GLU A 80 9.19 5.05 -4.37
N SER A 81 9.02 4.75 -3.08
CA SER A 81 9.86 5.23 -1.98
C SER A 81 9.77 4.28 -0.78
N THR A 82 10.10 4.75 0.43
CA THR A 82 9.94 3.98 1.67
C THR A 82 8.48 3.53 1.82
N LEU A 83 8.27 2.24 2.00
CA LEU A 83 6.96 1.66 2.22
C LEU A 83 6.62 1.68 3.72
N ASP A 84 5.41 2.14 4.04
CA ASP A 84 4.83 2.10 5.39
C ASP A 84 3.52 1.30 5.32
N ALA A 85 3.66 -0.01 5.14
CA ALA A 85 2.52 -0.91 5.01
C ALA A 85 2.67 -2.12 5.92
N ASP A 86 1.55 -2.61 6.40
CA ASP A 86 1.43 -3.77 7.25
C ASP A 86 0.81 -4.95 6.52
N LEU A 87 1.40 -6.13 6.70
CA LEU A 87 0.85 -7.40 6.26
C LEU A 87 0.10 -8.06 7.43
N PHE A 88 -1.15 -8.42 7.19
CA PHE A 88 -1.96 -9.22 8.10
C PHE A 88 -2.24 -10.59 7.49
N VAL A 89 -2.10 -11.64 8.28
CA VAL A 89 -2.57 -12.98 7.93
C VAL A 89 -3.86 -13.25 8.68
N ARG A 90 -4.89 -13.64 7.96
CA ARG A 90 -6.21 -13.93 8.51
C ARG A 90 -6.58 -15.38 8.22
N TYR A 91 -7.07 -16.07 9.23
CA TYR A 91 -7.43 -17.47 9.16
C TYR A 91 -8.94 -17.66 9.28
N ASP A 92 -9.45 -18.72 8.67
CA ASP A 92 -10.82 -19.20 8.83
C ASP A 92 -11.88 -18.10 8.66
N TYR A 93 -11.80 -17.37 7.53
CA TYR A 93 -12.71 -16.29 7.14
C TYR A 93 -12.77 -15.13 8.16
N ASP A 94 -11.69 -14.94 8.92
CA ASP A 94 -11.56 -13.93 9.99
C ASP A 94 -12.57 -14.14 11.14
N ASP A 95 -12.93 -15.40 11.41
CA ASP A 95 -13.79 -15.77 12.51
C ASP A 95 -13.24 -15.23 13.85
N VAL A 96 -14.14 -14.94 14.79
CA VAL A 96 -13.79 -14.38 16.10
C VAL A 96 -12.86 -15.30 16.90
N ASN A 97 -12.98 -16.60 16.71
CA ASN A 97 -12.18 -17.63 17.39
C ASN A 97 -10.96 -18.10 16.59
N ALA A 98 -10.78 -17.61 15.36
CA ALA A 98 -9.64 -17.96 14.52
C ALA A 98 -8.34 -17.33 15.04
N SER A 99 -7.22 -17.91 14.67
CA SER A 99 -5.91 -17.34 14.95
C SER A 99 -5.77 -15.96 14.26
N LYS A 100 -5.41 -14.93 15.04
CA LYS A 100 -5.20 -13.55 14.56
C LYS A 100 -3.81 -13.07 14.94
N PRO A 101 -2.77 -13.46 14.18
CA PRO A 101 -1.43 -12.93 14.38
C PRO A 101 -1.43 -11.40 14.32
N ALA A 102 -0.46 -10.78 15.00
CA ALA A 102 -0.21 -9.35 14.91
C ALA A 102 0.14 -8.94 13.47
N ALA A 103 0.09 -7.66 13.18
CA ALA A 103 0.58 -7.11 11.93
C ALA A 103 2.08 -7.36 11.76
N TYR A 104 2.49 -7.62 10.55
CA TYR A 104 3.89 -7.75 10.16
C TYR A 104 4.26 -6.55 9.30
N PRO A 105 5.18 -5.67 9.74
CA PRO A 105 5.59 -4.54 8.95
C PRO A 105 6.29 -5.00 7.66
N LEU A 106 5.93 -4.38 6.55
CA LEU A 106 6.55 -4.58 5.25
C LEU A 106 7.62 -3.51 4.99
N ASP A 107 8.41 -3.18 6.00
CA ASP A 107 9.43 -2.14 5.90
C ASP A 107 10.48 -2.51 4.86
N THR A 108 10.69 -1.61 3.93
CA THR A 108 11.90 -1.63 3.12
C THR A 108 12.94 -0.78 3.83
N ALA A 109 13.91 -1.42 4.42
CA ALA A 109 15.02 -0.76 5.12
C ALA A 109 15.98 0.01 4.18
N GLN A 110 15.61 0.24 2.93
CA GLN A 110 16.45 0.95 1.97
C GLN A 110 15.97 2.38 1.79
N VAL A 111 16.65 3.27 2.45
CA VAL A 111 16.54 4.71 2.22
C VAL A 111 17.24 5.01 0.90
N ALA A 112 16.47 5.20 -0.16
CA ALA A 112 17.01 5.73 -1.40
C ALA A 112 17.60 7.12 -1.14
N THR A 113 18.84 7.32 -1.51
CA THR A 113 19.45 8.64 -1.41
C THR A 113 18.91 9.54 -2.51
N ILE A 114 18.17 10.57 -2.13
CA ILE A 114 17.64 11.56 -3.07
C ILE A 114 18.80 12.44 -3.55
N TYR A 115 18.95 12.56 -4.86
CA TYR A 115 19.92 13.46 -5.47
C TYR A 115 19.64 14.92 -5.03
N GLY A 116 20.67 15.61 -4.57
CA GLY A 116 20.52 16.99 -4.06
C GLY A 116 20.26 17.12 -2.56
N ASN A 117 20.21 16.03 -1.81
CA ASN A 117 20.11 16.08 -0.36
C ASN A 117 21.43 16.66 0.23
N SER A 118 21.34 17.79 0.94
CA SER A 118 22.51 18.48 1.53
C SER A 118 23.23 17.68 2.63
N ALA A 119 22.56 16.70 3.24
CA ALA A 119 23.12 15.80 4.24
C ALA A 119 23.90 14.63 3.64
N THR A 120 23.79 14.40 2.33
CA THR A 120 24.41 13.27 1.65
C THR A 120 25.61 13.72 0.83
N LYS A 121 26.80 13.24 1.20
CA LYS A 121 28.02 13.54 0.45
C LYS A 121 28.34 12.42 -0.53
N TYR A 122 28.73 12.80 -1.76
CA TYR A 122 29.21 11.85 -2.76
C TYR A 122 30.45 11.11 -2.22
N GLY A 123 30.43 9.78 -2.31
CA GLY A 123 31.54 8.94 -1.83
C GLY A 123 31.51 8.58 -0.36
N ALA A 124 30.47 8.95 0.41
CA ALA A 124 30.28 8.43 1.77
C ALA A 124 29.94 6.93 1.74
N ALA A 125 30.56 6.13 2.63
CA ALA A 125 30.40 4.67 2.65
C ALA A 125 28.96 4.19 2.87
N SER A 126 28.09 5.07 3.41
CA SER A 126 26.66 4.79 3.64
C SER A 126 25.76 5.34 2.53
N THR A 127 26.33 5.88 1.45
CA THR A 127 25.57 6.50 0.38
C THR A 127 25.49 5.57 -0.82
N VAL A 128 24.31 5.05 -1.08
CA VAL A 128 24.03 4.24 -2.27
C VAL A 128 23.27 5.10 -3.27
N TYR A 129 23.87 5.35 -4.42
CA TYR A 129 23.26 6.05 -5.54
C TYR A 129 22.57 5.05 -6.48
N ASP A 130 21.57 4.38 -5.97
CA ASP A 130 20.71 3.51 -6.75
C ASP A 130 19.26 3.95 -6.57
N SER A 131 18.38 3.47 -7.43
CA SER A 131 16.92 3.70 -7.30
C SER A 131 16.34 3.18 -5.99
N GLY A 132 17.17 2.61 -5.12
CA GLY A 132 16.84 2.20 -3.76
C GLY A 132 15.94 0.97 -3.66
N VAL A 133 15.53 0.40 -4.77
CA VAL A 133 14.64 -0.76 -4.83
C VAL A 133 15.40 -1.95 -5.38
N SER A 134 16.28 -2.52 -4.56
CA SER A 134 17.08 -3.67 -5.00
C SER A 134 16.33 -5.00 -4.90
N GLU A 135 15.28 -5.10 -4.07
CA GLU A 135 14.51 -6.33 -3.94
C GLU A 135 13.00 -6.07 -3.85
N PRO A 136 12.24 -6.36 -4.92
CA PRO A 136 10.78 -6.26 -4.90
C PRO A 136 10.12 -7.42 -4.13
N LEU A 137 10.88 -8.21 -3.36
CA LEU A 137 10.42 -9.39 -2.65
C LEU A 137 10.71 -9.26 -1.15
N VAL A 138 9.68 -9.08 -0.35
CA VAL A 138 9.77 -9.20 1.10
C VAL A 138 9.39 -10.61 1.53
N ARG A 139 10.23 -11.25 2.31
CA ARG A 139 10.02 -12.59 2.88
C ARG A 139 9.69 -12.45 4.35
N GLN A 140 8.42 -12.52 4.67
CA GLN A 140 7.93 -12.38 6.04
C GLN A 140 7.64 -13.76 6.63
N ALA A 141 8.29 -14.11 7.75
CA ALA A 141 7.90 -15.25 8.56
C ALA A 141 6.57 -14.93 9.24
N VAL A 142 5.63 -15.86 9.18
CA VAL A 142 4.28 -15.68 9.72
C VAL A 142 3.89 -16.84 10.61
N GLU A 143 2.99 -16.58 11.54
CA GLU A 143 2.50 -17.54 12.52
C GLU A 143 1.03 -17.87 12.28
N GLY A 144 0.60 -18.99 12.88
CA GLY A 144 -0.80 -19.38 12.90
C GLY A 144 -1.14 -20.51 11.94
N SER A 145 -2.37 -20.97 12.04
CA SER A 145 -2.91 -22.05 11.21
C SER A 145 -4.43 -21.93 11.07
N GLY A 146 -4.95 -22.39 9.95
CA GLY A 146 -6.38 -22.42 9.67
C GLY A 146 -6.73 -23.32 8.50
N PHE A 147 -7.99 -23.51 8.24
CA PHE A 147 -8.52 -24.25 7.08
C PHE A 147 -8.53 -23.37 5.83
N ALA A 148 -8.76 -22.08 6.01
CA ALA A 148 -8.65 -21.05 4.98
C ALA A 148 -7.71 -19.94 5.44
N VAL A 149 -7.02 -19.31 4.49
CA VAL A 149 -6.05 -18.24 4.76
C VAL A 149 -6.29 -17.08 3.82
N ALA A 150 -6.40 -15.88 4.33
CA ALA A 150 -6.42 -14.65 3.55
C ALA A 150 -5.26 -13.75 3.96
N LEU A 151 -4.69 -13.07 2.98
CA LEU A 151 -3.66 -12.07 3.17
C LEU A 151 -4.28 -10.68 3.00
N LYS A 152 -3.96 -9.78 3.91
CA LYS A 152 -4.42 -8.40 3.87
C LYS A 152 -3.22 -7.48 4.00
N VAL A 153 -3.13 -6.49 3.13
CA VAL A 153 -2.14 -5.41 3.23
C VAL A 153 -2.89 -4.11 3.51
N GLU A 154 -2.44 -3.39 4.50
CA GLU A 154 -2.96 -2.06 4.83
C GLU A 154 -1.81 -1.06 4.81
N ASP A 155 -2.06 0.06 4.19
CA ASP A 155 -1.19 1.23 4.18
C ASP A 155 -1.96 2.41 4.75
N GLY A 156 -1.36 3.09 5.70
CA GLY A 156 -1.91 4.30 6.33
C GLY A 156 -0.94 5.47 6.28
N GLY A 157 0.17 5.31 5.55
CA GLY A 157 1.22 6.32 5.44
C GLY A 157 0.88 7.47 4.48
N ILE A 158 1.69 8.51 4.55
CA ILE A 158 1.70 9.64 3.60
C ILE A 158 2.83 9.49 2.57
N THR A 159 3.45 8.33 2.54
CA THR A 159 4.60 8.01 1.69
C THR A 159 4.19 7.82 0.23
N ALA A 160 5.18 7.66 -0.64
CA ALA A 160 4.94 7.47 -2.06
C ALA A 160 4.15 6.18 -2.35
N PRO A 161 3.42 6.13 -3.46
CA PRO A 161 2.63 4.97 -3.84
C PRO A 161 3.51 3.75 -4.10
N TYR A 162 2.88 2.58 -4.07
CA TYR A 162 3.52 1.31 -4.41
C TYR A 162 2.56 0.46 -5.26
N SER A 163 3.12 -0.47 -5.99
CA SER A 163 2.36 -1.43 -6.76
C SER A 163 2.52 -2.83 -6.16
N LEU A 164 1.45 -3.40 -5.64
CA LEU A 164 1.42 -4.78 -5.21
C LEU A 164 1.35 -5.70 -6.45
N LYS A 165 2.33 -6.59 -6.63
CA LYS A 165 2.42 -7.49 -7.77
C LYS A 165 1.89 -8.90 -7.47
N GLY A 166 1.95 -9.32 -6.20
CA GLY A 166 1.45 -10.63 -5.76
C GLY A 166 1.99 -11.08 -4.41
N PHE A 167 1.51 -12.25 -4.01
CA PHE A 167 1.93 -12.97 -2.81
C PHE A 167 2.40 -14.38 -3.19
#